data_bbf959c2614f07e87f0053ab60d15186
#
_entry.id   bbf959c2614f07e87f0053ab60d15186
#
_cell.length_a   1.000
_cell.length_b   1.000
_cell.length_c   1.000
_cell.angle_alpha   90.00
_cell.angle_beta   90.00
_cell.angle_gamma   90.00
#
_symmetry.space_group_name_H-M   'P 1'
#
loop_
_entity.id
_entity.type
_entity.pdbx_description
1 polymer ?
#
loop_
_entity_poly.entity_id
_entity_poly.type
_entity_poly.pdbx_seq_one_letter_code
_entity_poly.pdbx_strand_id
1 'polypeptide(L)'
;SRGLGDVYKRQTLIEELASKTSIPEIEYSIKEDNSELKEKIINIVRDDLVSAYSIPEKAKRQESVSLARDKMKESLSDEDLEDENAVSGYFKSVESEIVRSRLLNGDSRIDGRDLDTVRPIDIEVGFLNKSHGSCLFTRGETQSIGVATLGGSRDAQLIDALEGTTNDPFMLHYNFPPFSVGEAGFIGAPKRREIGHGKLARRALEAVLPSQEEFPYTIRVVSEITESNGSSSMATVCSSSLSMMDAGIPIKKAVAGVAMGLVLDGDDFCVITDILGDEDHLGDMDFKVAGTSDGVTALQMDIKVKGISEEIMEVALEKAQTARTHILEKMDSVLDSPRKELSPNAPQAVNMTIAKDKIRDCLLYT
;
A
#
# COMPACT_ATOMS: atom_id res chain seq x y z
N SER A 1 -11.66 10.81 23.36
CA SER A 1 -11.98 10.19 24.67
C SER A 1 -13.30 9.40 24.72
N ARG A 2 -14.18 9.52 23.70
CA ARG A 2 -15.40 8.68 23.65
C ARG A 2 -15.13 7.21 23.32
N GLY A 3 -14.06 6.89 22.59
CA GLY A 3 -13.76 5.53 22.12
C GLY A 3 -13.35 4.55 23.24
N LEU A 4 -12.50 4.95 24.17
CA LEU A 4 -12.01 4.07 25.25
C LEU A 4 -13.12 3.68 26.22
N GLY A 5 -14.00 4.61 26.61
CA GLY A 5 -15.13 4.31 27.49
C GLY A 5 -16.12 3.31 26.89
N ASP A 6 -16.30 3.31 25.57
CA ASP A 6 -17.17 2.34 24.89
C ASP A 6 -16.52 0.95 24.78
N VAL A 7 -15.20 0.87 24.62
CA VAL A 7 -14.47 -0.41 24.61
C VAL A 7 -14.61 -1.11 25.95
N TYR A 8 -14.34 -0.42 27.05
CA TYR A 8 -14.50 -0.99 28.40
C TYR A 8 -15.94 -1.41 28.72
N LYS A 9 -16.93 -0.62 28.34
CA LYS A 9 -18.34 -0.99 28.51
C LYS A 9 -18.72 -2.23 27.74
N ARG A 10 -18.25 -2.37 26.49
CA ARG A 10 -18.50 -3.57 25.68
C ARG A 10 -17.84 -4.79 26.29
N GLN A 11 -16.62 -4.67 26.76
CA GLN A 11 -15.90 -5.76 27.41
C GLN A 11 -16.62 -6.22 28.67
N THR A 12 -17.05 -5.29 29.54
CA THR A 12 -17.85 -5.62 30.76
C THR A 12 -19.16 -6.33 30.39
N LEU A 13 -19.86 -5.88 29.35
CA LEU A 13 -21.10 -6.54 28.90
C LEU A 13 -20.83 -7.96 28.34
N ILE A 14 -19.73 -8.17 27.65
CA ILE A 14 -19.32 -9.50 27.16
C ILE A 14 -19.01 -10.41 28.33
N GLU A 15 -18.28 -9.93 29.32
CA GLU A 15 -17.93 -10.67 30.53
C GLU A 15 -19.20 -11.03 31.36
N GLU A 16 -20.12 -10.08 31.51
CA GLU A 16 -21.42 -10.35 32.15
C GLU A 16 -22.24 -11.39 31.39
N LEU A 17 -22.26 -11.34 30.07
CA LEU A 17 -22.95 -12.31 29.25
C LEU A 17 -22.29 -13.69 29.34
N ALA A 18 -20.97 -13.74 29.26
CA ALA A 18 -20.19 -14.98 29.41
C ALA A 18 -20.41 -15.64 30.77
N SER A 19 -20.51 -14.84 31.87
CA SER A 19 -20.79 -15.37 33.20
C SER A 19 -22.22 -15.98 33.39
N LYS A 20 -23.14 -15.63 32.48
CA LYS A 20 -24.53 -16.16 32.48
C LYS A 20 -24.68 -17.43 31.65
N THR A 21 -23.63 -17.83 30.91
CA THR A 21 -23.62 -19.02 30.08
C THR A 21 -22.60 -20.00 30.62
N SER A 22 -22.93 -21.30 30.63
CA SER A 22 -21.95 -22.34 30.87
C SER A 22 -21.16 -22.56 29.56
N ILE A 23 -20.02 -21.89 29.43
CA ILE A 23 -19.10 -22.13 28.31
C ILE A 23 -18.31 -23.37 28.66
N PRO A 24 -18.32 -24.43 27.82
CA PRO A 24 -17.44 -25.57 28.04
C PRO A 24 -15.97 -25.09 27.99
N GLU A 25 -15.18 -25.49 28.97
CA GLU A 25 -13.72 -25.29 28.92
C GLU A 25 -13.18 -25.96 27.65
N ILE A 26 -12.61 -25.16 26.78
CA ILE A 26 -11.90 -25.69 25.62
C ILE A 26 -10.49 -26.08 26.10
N GLU A 27 -10.26 -27.36 26.26
CA GLU A 27 -8.91 -27.85 26.50
C GLU A 27 -8.07 -27.61 25.25
N TYR A 28 -7.06 -26.76 25.34
CA TYR A 28 -6.05 -26.58 24.31
C TYR A 28 -4.66 -26.78 24.91
N SER A 29 -3.82 -27.49 24.21
CA SER A 29 -2.41 -27.59 24.56
C SER A 29 -1.63 -26.52 23.78
N ILE A 30 -0.90 -25.69 24.48
CA ILE A 30 0.11 -24.83 23.85
C ILE A 30 1.27 -25.78 23.50
N LYS A 31 1.57 -25.88 22.20
CA LYS A 31 2.72 -26.66 21.75
C LYS A 31 3.99 -26.04 22.35
N GLU A 32 4.74 -26.82 23.11
CA GLU A 32 6.01 -26.35 23.66
C GLU A 32 7.01 -26.06 22.53
N ASP A 33 7.78 -25.00 22.70
CA ASP A 33 8.82 -24.61 21.75
C ASP A 33 9.93 -25.69 21.76
N ASN A 34 10.22 -26.27 20.59
CA ASN A 34 11.29 -27.24 20.44
C ASN A 34 12.63 -26.51 20.30
N SER A 35 13.23 -26.19 21.45
CA SER A 35 14.49 -25.44 21.49
C SER A 35 15.64 -26.17 20.79
N GLU A 36 15.66 -27.50 20.82
CA GLU A 36 16.69 -28.31 20.17
C GLU A 36 16.59 -28.22 18.64
N LEU A 37 15.39 -28.33 18.08
CA LEU A 37 15.15 -28.16 16.66
C LEU A 37 15.45 -26.72 16.21
N LYS A 38 15.10 -25.74 17.04
CA LYS A 38 15.40 -24.32 16.77
C LYS A 38 16.90 -24.07 16.67
N GLU A 39 17.69 -24.54 17.66
CA GLU A 39 19.16 -24.40 17.64
C GLU A 39 19.77 -25.10 16.43
N LYS A 40 19.29 -26.29 16.10
CA LYS A 40 19.74 -27.05 14.93
C LYS A 40 19.51 -26.25 13.63
N ILE A 41 18.33 -25.67 13.46
CA ILE A 41 18.01 -24.84 12.30
C ILE A 41 18.91 -23.60 12.24
N ILE A 42 19.06 -22.88 13.37
CA ILE A 42 19.95 -21.70 13.45
C ILE A 42 21.35 -22.06 12.95
N ASN A 43 21.93 -23.15 13.45
CA ASN A 43 23.28 -23.58 13.08
C ASN A 43 23.43 -23.94 11.60
N ILE A 44 22.37 -24.43 10.96
CA ILE A 44 22.39 -24.80 9.53
C ILE A 44 22.31 -23.56 8.63
N VAL A 45 21.44 -22.55 8.96
CA VAL A 45 21.03 -21.52 7.99
C VAL A 45 21.61 -20.14 8.28
N ARG A 46 22.12 -19.85 9.48
CA ARG A 46 22.47 -18.48 9.88
C ARG A 46 23.48 -17.80 8.94
N ASP A 47 24.57 -18.49 8.64
CA ASP A 47 25.63 -17.91 7.79
C ASP A 47 25.17 -17.69 6.35
N ASP A 48 24.39 -18.62 5.82
CA ASP A 48 23.83 -18.52 4.48
C ASP A 48 22.81 -17.38 4.40
N LEU A 49 21.96 -17.20 5.42
CA LEU A 49 21.00 -16.10 5.50
C LEU A 49 21.67 -14.74 5.69
N VAL A 50 22.72 -14.62 6.51
CA VAL A 50 23.50 -13.38 6.64
C VAL A 50 24.09 -12.99 5.28
N SER A 51 24.61 -13.97 4.54
CA SER A 51 25.15 -13.75 3.20
C SER A 51 24.04 -13.34 2.21
N ALA A 52 22.89 -14.02 2.24
CA ALA A 52 21.74 -13.73 1.39
C ALA A 52 21.19 -12.31 1.61
N TYR A 53 21.00 -11.90 2.88
CA TYR A 53 20.51 -10.56 3.22
C TYR A 53 21.54 -9.43 3.02
N SER A 54 22.76 -9.76 2.60
CA SER A 54 23.76 -8.80 2.12
C SER A 54 23.66 -8.53 0.61
N ILE A 55 22.77 -9.22 -0.11
CA ILE A 55 22.54 -9.04 -1.56
C ILE A 55 21.45 -7.99 -1.76
N PRO A 56 21.74 -6.81 -2.35
CA PRO A 56 20.75 -5.75 -2.56
C PRO A 56 19.66 -6.14 -3.56
N GLU A 57 20.00 -6.88 -4.62
CA GLU A 57 19.08 -7.26 -5.69
C GLU A 57 18.07 -8.30 -5.20
N LYS A 58 16.77 -8.00 -5.29
CA LYS A 58 15.68 -8.82 -4.76
C LYS A 58 15.69 -10.25 -5.30
N ALA A 59 15.81 -10.42 -6.63
CA ALA A 59 15.73 -11.74 -7.25
C ALA A 59 16.86 -12.67 -6.77
N LYS A 60 18.10 -12.17 -6.76
CA LYS A 60 19.26 -12.93 -6.28
C LYS A 60 19.20 -13.22 -4.79
N ARG A 61 18.71 -12.27 -4.01
CA ARG A 61 18.49 -12.47 -2.56
C ARG A 61 17.48 -13.58 -2.32
N GLN A 62 16.33 -13.55 -3.00
CA GLN A 62 15.29 -14.58 -2.88
C GLN A 62 15.78 -15.96 -3.31
N GLU A 63 16.57 -16.04 -4.37
CA GLU A 63 17.22 -17.28 -4.80
C GLU A 63 18.14 -17.81 -3.71
N SER A 64 18.99 -16.96 -3.13
CA SER A 64 19.93 -17.34 -2.05
C SER A 64 19.18 -17.80 -0.79
N VAL A 65 18.08 -17.13 -0.41
CA VAL A 65 17.22 -17.53 0.70
C VAL A 65 16.55 -18.87 0.42
N SER A 66 16.10 -19.10 -0.82
CA SER A 66 15.53 -20.40 -1.22
C SER A 66 16.53 -21.52 -1.12
N LEU A 67 17.76 -21.31 -1.60
CA LEU A 67 18.87 -22.29 -1.48
C LEU A 67 19.19 -22.61 -0.02
N ALA A 68 19.22 -21.61 0.87
CA ALA A 68 19.41 -21.83 2.29
C ALA A 68 18.28 -22.68 2.92
N ARG A 69 17.04 -22.45 2.47
CA ARG A 69 15.87 -23.23 2.90
C ARG A 69 15.92 -24.68 2.41
N ASP A 70 16.32 -24.89 1.17
CA ASP A 70 16.45 -26.24 0.59
C ASP A 70 17.56 -27.03 1.30
N LYS A 71 18.74 -26.40 1.53
CA LYS A 71 19.83 -26.96 2.32
C LYS A 71 19.39 -27.36 3.74
N MET A 72 18.57 -26.51 4.39
CA MET A 72 18.00 -26.83 5.70
C MET A 72 17.14 -28.11 5.63
N LYS A 73 16.22 -28.18 4.65
CA LYS A 73 15.35 -29.36 4.50
C LYS A 73 16.14 -30.64 4.25
N GLU A 74 17.20 -30.57 3.46
CA GLU A 74 18.08 -31.72 3.18
C GLU A 74 18.88 -32.16 4.41
N SER A 75 19.14 -31.25 5.35
CA SER A 75 19.97 -31.50 6.53
C SER A 75 19.15 -31.95 7.74
N LEU A 76 17.83 -31.80 7.72
CA LEU A 76 16.92 -32.22 8.78
C LEU A 76 16.51 -33.69 8.60
N SER A 77 16.23 -34.38 9.70
CA SER A 77 15.68 -35.74 9.66
C SER A 77 14.18 -35.73 9.30
N ASP A 78 13.66 -36.88 8.83
CA ASP A 78 12.23 -37.01 8.55
C ASP A 78 11.37 -36.69 9.77
N GLU A 79 11.83 -37.03 10.99
CA GLU A 79 11.16 -36.72 12.25
C GLU A 79 11.12 -35.21 12.52
N ASP A 80 12.22 -34.47 12.24
CA ASP A 80 12.27 -33.01 12.36
C ASP A 80 11.30 -32.33 11.37
N LEU A 81 11.08 -32.92 10.21
CA LEU A 81 10.21 -32.39 9.15
C LEU A 81 8.72 -32.69 9.34
N GLU A 82 8.32 -33.56 10.28
CA GLU A 82 6.91 -33.84 10.56
C GLU A 82 6.14 -32.57 10.98
N ASP A 83 6.80 -31.61 11.63
CA ASP A 83 6.22 -30.31 11.97
C ASP A 83 6.68 -29.21 11.01
N GLU A 84 6.19 -29.23 9.79
CA GLU A 84 6.50 -28.24 8.75
C GLU A 84 6.26 -26.78 9.23
N ASN A 85 5.25 -26.56 10.08
CA ASN A 85 4.92 -25.23 10.60
C ASN A 85 6.01 -24.74 11.59
N ALA A 86 6.50 -25.61 12.47
CA ALA A 86 7.57 -25.25 13.38
C ALA A 86 8.88 -24.98 12.63
N VAL A 87 9.24 -25.86 11.69
CA VAL A 87 10.44 -25.68 10.83
C VAL A 87 10.38 -24.34 10.08
N SER A 88 9.26 -24.06 9.43
CA SER A 88 9.08 -22.79 8.71
C SER A 88 9.09 -21.59 9.65
N GLY A 89 8.49 -21.72 10.84
CA GLY A 89 8.48 -20.69 11.88
C GLY A 89 9.88 -20.37 12.41
N TYR A 90 10.69 -21.39 12.70
CA TYR A 90 12.07 -21.20 13.15
C TYR A 90 12.96 -20.61 12.06
N PHE A 91 12.84 -21.06 10.83
CA PHE A 91 13.55 -20.45 9.70
C PHE A 91 13.23 -18.95 9.61
N LYS A 92 11.95 -18.60 9.61
CA LYS A 92 11.50 -17.21 9.59
C LYS A 92 12.00 -16.40 10.80
N SER A 93 12.12 -17.03 11.99
CA SER A 93 12.63 -16.34 13.16
C SER A 93 14.11 -15.96 12.99
N VAL A 94 14.91 -16.78 12.30
CA VAL A 94 16.32 -16.47 11.99
C VAL A 94 16.41 -15.33 10.97
N GLU A 95 15.58 -15.37 9.90
CA GLU A 95 15.49 -14.27 8.94
C GLU A 95 15.16 -12.95 9.65
N SER A 96 14.15 -12.99 10.51
CA SER A 96 13.68 -11.83 11.27
C SER A 96 14.79 -11.29 12.20
N GLU A 97 15.45 -12.14 12.94
CA GLU A 97 16.55 -11.74 13.85
C GLU A 97 17.68 -11.03 13.08
N ILE A 98 18.12 -11.59 11.94
CA ILE A 98 19.21 -11.03 11.14
C ILE A 98 18.83 -9.63 10.61
N VAL A 99 17.67 -9.47 10.01
CA VAL A 99 17.23 -8.19 9.42
C VAL A 99 16.95 -7.15 10.50
N ARG A 100 16.25 -7.52 11.57
CA ARG A 100 15.89 -6.62 12.67
C ARG A 100 17.12 -6.12 13.42
N SER A 101 18.06 -7.01 13.73
CA SER A 101 19.31 -6.63 14.42
C SER A 101 20.13 -5.62 13.62
N ARG A 102 20.21 -5.78 12.28
CA ARG A 102 20.88 -4.79 11.41
C ARG A 102 20.23 -3.42 11.51
N LEU A 103 18.91 -3.37 11.44
CA LEU A 103 18.16 -2.11 11.48
C LEU A 103 18.28 -1.41 12.84
N LEU A 104 18.20 -2.15 13.96
CA LEU A 104 18.35 -1.60 15.32
C LEU A 104 19.79 -1.13 15.61
N ASN A 105 20.79 -1.80 15.07
CA ASN A 105 22.18 -1.39 15.19
C ASN A 105 22.55 -0.17 14.34
N GLY A 106 21.65 0.30 13.48
CA GLY A 106 21.92 1.40 12.55
C GLY A 106 22.82 1.00 11.37
N ASP A 107 22.93 -0.29 11.07
CA ASP A 107 23.62 -0.79 9.88
C ASP A 107 22.83 -0.43 8.60
N SER A 108 23.48 -0.57 7.44
CA SER A 108 22.79 -0.37 6.16
C SER A 108 21.66 -1.38 5.98
N ARG A 109 20.54 -0.91 5.39
CA ARG A 109 19.38 -1.73 5.06
C ARG A 109 19.72 -2.80 4.01
N ILE A 110 18.78 -3.68 3.72
CA ILE A 110 18.94 -4.79 2.78
C ILE A 110 19.43 -4.32 1.39
N ASP A 111 18.93 -3.16 0.94
CA ASP A 111 19.30 -2.54 -0.33
C ASP A 111 20.45 -1.51 -0.25
N GLY A 112 21.09 -1.41 0.90
CA GLY A 112 22.25 -0.54 1.16
C GLY A 112 21.90 0.89 1.55
N ARG A 113 20.61 1.28 1.60
CA ARG A 113 20.18 2.61 2.07
C ARG A 113 20.35 2.76 3.59
N ASP A 114 20.33 3.99 4.06
CA ASP A 114 20.06 4.34 5.45
C ASP A 114 18.56 4.23 5.79
N LEU A 115 18.19 4.58 7.02
CA LEU A 115 16.82 4.47 7.52
C LEU A 115 15.86 5.53 6.95
N ASP A 116 16.38 6.64 6.42
CA ASP A 116 15.62 7.83 6.07
C ASP A 116 15.49 8.06 4.56
N THR A 117 16.35 7.43 3.76
CA THR A 117 16.39 7.64 2.31
C THR A 117 15.23 6.95 1.60
N VAL A 118 14.50 7.70 0.77
CA VAL A 118 13.53 7.20 -0.19
C VAL A 118 14.26 6.58 -1.40
N ARG A 119 13.75 5.49 -1.95
CA ARG A 119 14.29 4.86 -3.17
C ARG A 119 14.31 5.85 -4.34
N PRO A 120 15.20 5.66 -5.33
CA PRO A 120 15.19 6.46 -6.55
C PRO A 120 13.82 6.45 -7.21
N ILE A 121 13.39 7.64 -7.68
CA ILE A 121 12.09 7.83 -8.32
C ILE A 121 12.33 8.24 -9.76
N ASP A 122 11.65 7.53 -10.68
CA ASP A 122 11.56 7.86 -12.09
C ASP A 122 10.09 8.02 -12.50
N ILE A 123 9.80 9.05 -13.32
CA ILE A 123 8.42 9.43 -13.65
C ILE A 123 8.33 9.81 -15.13
N GLU A 124 7.38 9.19 -15.83
CA GLU A 124 7.02 9.56 -17.20
C GLU A 124 5.52 9.84 -17.28
N VAL A 125 5.13 11.06 -17.68
CA VAL A 125 3.71 11.44 -17.86
C VAL A 125 3.35 11.51 -19.33
N GLY A 126 2.09 11.20 -19.68
CA GLY A 126 1.60 11.28 -21.05
C GLY A 126 2.17 10.21 -21.99
N PHE A 127 2.75 9.13 -21.47
CA PHE A 127 3.39 8.09 -22.29
C PHE A 127 2.40 7.23 -23.08
N LEU A 128 1.13 7.19 -22.70
CA LEU A 128 0.06 6.50 -23.44
C LEU A 128 -0.70 7.49 -24.31
N ASN A 129 -0.36 7.59 -25.58
CA ASN A 129 -0.82 8.61 -26.53
C ASN A 129 -2.35 8.68 -26.73
N LYS A 130 -3.11 7.63 -26.40
CA LYS A 130 -4.56 7.58 -26.61
C LYS A 130 -5.36 7.65 -25.32
N SER A 131 -4.71 7.61 -24.16
CA SER A 131 -5.37 7.82 -22.88
C SER A 131 -5.71 9.31 -22.68
N HIS A 132 -6.60 9.61 -21.73
CA HIS A 132 -6.87 11.02 -21.42
C HIS A 132 -5.75 11.60 -20.54
N GLY A 133 -5.17 10.82 -19.66
CA GLY A 133 -3.95 11.11 -18.93
C GLY A 133 -3.28 9.82 -18.47
N SER A 134 -1.96 9.80 -18.40
CA SER A 134 -1.21 8.62 -18.01
C SER A 134 0.09 8.99 -17.29
N CYS A 135 0.51 8.12 -16.38
CA CYS A 135 1.77 8.24 -15.66
C CYS A 135 2.37 6.86 -15.42
N LEU A 136 3.61 6.68 -15.81
CA LEU A 136 4.46 5.61 -15.34
C LEU A 136 5.27 6.14 -14.17
N PHE A 137 5.05 5.56 -12.99
CA PHE A 137 5.74 5.94 -11.75
C PHE A 137 6.54 4.75 -11.25
N THR A 138 7.83 4.93 -11.14
CA THR A 138 8.76 3.91 -10.64
C THR A 138 9.47 4.42 -9.39
N ARG A 139 9.48 3.62 -8.33
CA ARG A 139 10.21 3.89 -7.09
C ARG A 139 11.03 2.64 -6.72
N GLY A 140 12.32 2.67 -7.03
CA GLY A 140 13.16 1.49 -6.98
C GLY A 140 12.56 0.36 -7.83
N GLU A 141 12.32 -0.79 -7.22
CA GLU A 141 11.71 -1.98 -7.84
C GLU A 141 10.17 -2.02 -7.67
N THR A 142 9.52 -0.87 -7.55
CA THR A 142 8.05 -0.78 -7.50
C THR A 142 7.56 0.15 -8.59
N GLN A 143 6.76 -0.37 -9.52
CA GLN A 143 6.29 0.36 -10.68
C GLN A 143 4.78 0.30 -10.82
N SER A 144 4.17 1.45 -11.10
CA SER A 144 2.72 1.63 -11.30
C SER A 144 2.43 2.43 -12.55
N ILE A 145 1.59 1.88 -13.41
CA ILE A 145 0.98 2.58 -14.55
C ILE A 145 -0.35 3.16 -14.10
N GLY A 146 -0.43 4.46 -13.89
CA GLY A 146 -1.67 5.18 -13.60
C GLY A 146 -2.30 5.71 -14.89
N VAL A 147 -3.60 5.45 -15.10
CA VAL A 147 -4.34 5.93 -16.28
C VAL A 147 -5.62 6.59 -15.83
N ALA A 148 -5.79 7.87 -16.16
CA ALA A 148 -7.02 8.62 -15.91
C ALA A 148 -7.89 8.67 -17.18
N THR A 149 -9.19 8.41 -16.99
CA THR A 149 -10.21 8.46 -18.05
C THR A 149 -11.37 9.32 -17.57
N LEU A 150 -11.82 10.23 -18.43
CA LEU A 150 -12.97 11.10 -18.20
C LEU A 150 -14.18 10.56 -18.94
N GLY A 151 -15.34 10.60 -18.29
CA GLY A 151 -16.62 10.23 -18.86
C GLY A 151 -17.71 11.25 -18.52
N GLY A 152 -18.90 11.07 -19.06
CA GLY A 152 -20.07 11.88 -18.72
C GLY A 152 -20.74 11.41 -17.42
N SER A 153 -21.80 12.10 -17.02
CA SER A 153 -22.57 11.75 -15.80
C SER A 153 -23.22 10.36 -15.85
N ARG A 154 -23.45 9.83 -17.06
CA ARG A 154 -24.01 8.47 -17.26
C ARG A 154 -23.00 7.36 -17.02
N ASP A 155 -21.71 7.70 -17.01
CA ASP A 155 -20.62 6.76 -16.79
C ASP A 155 -20.28 6.61 -15.29
N ALA A 156 -20.97 7.37 -14.42
CA ALA A 156 -20.83 7.26 -12.98
C ALA A 156 -21.25 5.87 -12.49
N GLN A 157 -20.55 5.35 -11.48
CA GLN A 157 -20.90 4.06 -10.89
C GLN A 157 -22.21 4.16 -10.11
N LEU A 158 -23.21 3.38 -10.51
CA LEU A 158 -24.45 3.23 -9.75
C LEU A 158 -24.19 2.33 -8.54
N ILE A 159 -24.41 2.86 -7.34
CA ILE A 159 -24.33 2.11 -6.08
C ILE A 159 -25.74 1.96 -5.56
N ASP A 160 -26.22 0.70 -5.53
CA ASP A 160 -27.51 0.34 -4.94
C ASP A 160 -27.26 -0.22 -3.54
N ALA A 161 -27.53 0.59 -2.53
CA ALA A 161 -27.29 0.29 -1.13
C ALA A 161 -28.60 0.29 -0.34
N LEU A 162 -28.55 -0.20 0.91
CA LEU A 162 -29.72 -0.25 1.79
C LEU A 162 -30.30 1.15 2.06
N GLU A 163 -29.44 2.16 2.11
CA GLU A 163 -29.81 3.57 2.32
C GLU A 163 -30.37 4.25 1.05
N GLY A 164 -30.35 3.57 -0.09
CA GLY A 164 -30.79 4.07 -1.38
C GLY A 164 -29.74 4.01 -2.47
N THR A 165 -30.14 4.43 -3.65
CA THR A 165 -29.28 4.41 -4.85
C THR A 165 -28.54 5.73 -4.98
N THR A 166 -27.22 5.67 -5.17
CA THR A 166 -26.34 6.83 -5.39
C THR A 166 -25.46 6.64 -6.60
N ASN A 167 -25.08 7.77 -7.23
CA ASN A 167 -24.09 7.77 -8.31
C ASN A 167 -22.74 8.22 -7.78
N ASP A 168 -21.71 7.40 -8.02
CA ASP A 168 -20.35 7.69 -7.64
C ASP A 168 -19.54 8.14 -8.86
N PRO A 169 -19.17 9.43 -8.96
CA PRO A 169 -18.46 9.97 -10.11
C PRO A 169 -16.95 9.74 -10.10
N PHE A 170 -16.41 9.18 -9.01
CA PHE A 170 -14.98 8.89 -8.89
C PHE A 170 -14.72 7.42 -8.63
N MET A 171 -14.05 6.77 -9.56
CA MET A 171 -13.68 5.37 -9.46
C MET A 171 -12.15 5.21 -9.51
N LEU A 172 -11.59 4.39 -8.62
CA LEU A 172 -10.20 3.98 -8.68
C LEU A 172 -10.11 2.46 -8.61
N HIS A 173 -9.50 1.88 -9.64
CA HIS A 173 -9.25 0.44 -9.74
C HIS A 173 -7.75 0.16 -9.61
N TYR A 174 -7.43 -0.73 -8.70
CA TYR A 174 -6.06 -1.16 -8.42
C TYR A 174 -5.92 -2.62 -8.82
N ASN A 175 -5.01 -2.91 -9.73
CA ASN A 175 -4.74 -4.24 -10.23
C ASN A 175 -3.32 -4.68 -9.83
N PHE A 176 -3.24 -5.86 -9.24
CA PHE A 176 -1.98 -6.45 -8.75
C PHE A 176 -1.83 -7.87 -9.29
N PRO A 177 -1.44 -8.02 -10.56
CA PRO A 177 -1.29 -9.33 -11.18
C PRO A 177 -0.10 -10.10 -10.58
N PRO A 178 -0.12 -11.45 -10.63
CA PRO A 178 0.95 -12.28 -10.07
C PRO A 178 2.35 -11.94 -10.56
N PHE A 179 2.48 -11.57 -11.83
CA PHE A 179 3.78 -11.22 -12.42
C PHE A 179 4.44 -10.00 -11.77
N SER A 180 3.66 -9.12 -11.11
CA SER A 180 4.23 -7.95 -10.40
C SER A 180 5.16 -8.32 -9.24
N VAL A 181 5.08 -9.55 -8.75
CA VAL A 181 6.00 -10.12 -7.75
C VAL A 181 6.85 -11.27 -8.29
N GLY A 182 6.86 -11.46 -9.62
CA GLY A 182 7.63 -12.52 -10.27
C GLY A 182 6.95 -13.90 -10.25
N GLU A 183 5.65 -13.97 -9.94
CA GLU A 183 4.91 -15.21 -9.89
C GLU A 183 4.14 -15.48 -11.18
N ALA A 184 4.06 -16.74 -11.57
CA ALA A 184 3.12 -17.22 -12.58
C ALA A 184 1.79 -17.61 -11.89
N GLY A 185 0.67 -17.05 -12.37
CA GLY A 185 -0.61 -17.30 -11.74
C GLY A 185 -1.78 -16.84 -12.60
N PHE A 186 -2.98 -17.28 -12.21
CA PHE A 186 -4.22 -16.89 -12.88
C PHE A 186 -4.60 -15.44 -12.53
N ILE A 187 -4.91 -14.66 -13.57
CA ILE A 187 -5.44 -13.30 -13.43
C ILE A 187 -6.96 -13.40 -13.42
N GLY A 188 -7.54 -13.20 -12.24
CA GLY A 188 -8.99 -13.29 -11.99
C GLY A 188 -9.59 -11.98 -11.48
N ALA A 189 -10.72 -12.08 -10.81
CA ALA A 189 -11.34 -10.95 -10.14
C ALA A 189 -10.44 -10.39 -9.01
N PRO A 190 -10.50 -9.09 -8.72
CA PRO A 190 -9.71 -8.48 -7.66
C PRO A 190 -9.91 -9.16 -6.30
N LYS A 191 -8.83 -9.49 -5.64
CA LYS A 191 -8.83 -10.08 -4.30
C LYS A 191 -9.08 -8.99 -3.24
N ARG A 192 -9.40 -9.39 -2.00
CA ARG A 192 -9.65 -8.45 -0.89
C ARG A 192 -8.52 -7.45 -0.66
N ARG A 193 -7.26 -7.88 -0.83
CA ARG A 193 -6.08 -7.03 -0.71
C ARG A 193 -6.06 -5.93 -1.77
N GLU A 194 -6.36 -6.28 -3.02
CA GLU A 194 -6.44 -5.32 -4.13
C GLU A 194 -7.55 -4.30 -3.90
N ILE A 195 -8.72 -4.75 -3.46
CA ILE A 195 -9.84 -3.86 -3.11
C ILE A 195 -9.45 -2.89 -1.98
N GLY A 196 -8.77 -3.39 -0.94
CA GLY A 196 -8.30 -2.58 0.19
C GLY A 196 -7.28 -1.52 -0.23
N HIS A 197 -6.29 -1.91 -1.03
CA HIS A 197 -5.27 -0.99 -1.57
C HIS A 197 -5.89 0.07 -2.48
N GLY A 198 -6.82 -0.33 -3.36
CA GLY A 198 -7.57 0.61 -4.21
C GLY A 198 -8.38 1.62 -3.39
N LYS A 199 -9.07 1.16 -2.34
CA LYS A 199 -9.83 2.04 -1.44
C LYS A 199 -8.94 3.03 -0.67
N LEU A 200 -7.75 2.61 -0.25
CA LEU A 200 -6.78 3.50 0.39
C LEU A 200 -6.31 4.59 -0.58
N ALA A 201 -5.90 4.21 -1.79
CA ALA A 201 -5.47 5.15 -2.82
C ALA A 201 -6.61 6.09 -3.23
N ARG A 202 -7.83 5.58 -3.41
CA ARG A 202 -9.00 6.38 -3.69
C ARG A 202 -9.24 7.45 -2.63
N ARG A 203 -9.27 7.05 -1.35
CA ARG A 203 -9.48 7.98 -0.22
C ARG A 203 -8.40 9.07 -0.15
N ALA A 204 -7.15 8.71 -0.49
CA ALA A 204 -6.05 9.67 -0.51
C ALA A 204 -6.26 10.78 -1.55
N LEU A 205 -6.84 10.44 -2.70
CA LEU A 205 -7.05 11.35 -3.83
C LEU A 205 -8.38 12.10 -3.77
N GLU A 206 -9.41 11.51 -3.17
CA GLU A 206 -10.76 12.09 -3.08
C GLU A 206 -10.76 13.48 -2.40
N ALA A 207 -9.87 13.69 -1.44
CA ALA A 207 -9.74 14.96 -0.72
C ALA A 207 -9.31 16.15 -1.60
N VAL A 208 -8.66 15.89 -2.73
CA VAL A 208 -8.14 16.92 -3.64
C VAL A 208 -8.94 17.07 -4.92
N LEU A 209 -9.97 16.27 -5.13
CA LEU A 209 -10.81 16.35 -6.32
C LEU A 209 -11.60 17.67 -6.38
N PRO A 210 -11.88 18.19 -7.58
CA PRO A 210 -12.83 19.28 -7.77
C PRO A 210 -14.25 18.82 -7.46
N SER A 211 -15.14 19.76 -7.15
CA SER A 211 -16.56 19.45 -7.03
C SER A 211 -17.19 19.13 -8.40
N GLN A 212 -18.32 18.41 -8.41
CA GLN A 212 -19.04 18.10 -9.66
C GLN A 212 -19.62 19.36 -10.35
N GLU A 213 -19.78 20.47 -9.60
CA GLU A 213 -20.20 21.75 -10.16
C GLU A 213 -19.06 22.43 -10.93
N GLU A 214 -17.82 22.33 -10.42
CA GLU A 214 -16.62 22.89 -11.04
C GLU A 214 -16.13 22.02 -12.22
N PHE A 215 -16.25 20.69 -12.07
CA PHE A 215 -15.75 19.73 -13.05
C PHE A 215 -16.77 18.58 -13.27
N PRO A 216 -17.74 18.75 -14.19
CA PRO A 216 -18.89 17.87 -14.34
C PRO A 216 -18.56 16.58 -15.13
N TYR A 217 -17.46 15.94 -14.79
CA TYR A 217 -17.02 14.68 -15.38
C TYR A 217 -17.04 13.55 -14.36
N THR A 218 -17.31 12.35 -14.84
CA THR A 218 -16.97 11.13 -14.14
C THR A 218 -15.49 10.83 -14.35
N ILE A 219 -14.76 10.57 -13.29
CA ILE A 219 -13.34 10.29 -13.30
C ILE A 219 -13.13 8.82 -12.98
N ARG A 220 -12.48 8.09 -13.88
CA ARG A 220 -12.03 6.73 -13.62
C ARG A 220 -10.51 6.67 -13.69
N VAL A 221 -9.89 6.21 -12.62
CA VAL A 221 -8.45 5.96 -12.56
C VAL A 221 -8.22 4.46 -12.46
N VAL A 222 -7.31 3.94 -13.28
CA VAL A 222 -6.85 2.55 -13.23
C VAL A 222 -5.37 2.57 -12.94
N SER A 223 -4.95 1.80 -11.95
CA SER A 223 -3.55 1.59 -11.61
C SER A 223 -3.18 0.13 -11.85
N GLU A 224 -2.28 -0.11 -12.77
CA GLU A 224 -1.70 -1.41 -13.06
C GLU A 224 -0.32 -1.49 -12.41
N ILE A 225 -0.14 -2.43 -11.50
CA ILE A 225 1.17 -2.67 -10.86
C ILE A 225 1.94 -3.65 -11.73
N THR A 226 3.05 -3.18 -12.29
CA THR A 226 3.91 -3.99 -13.16
C THR A 226 5.06 -4.66 -12.42
N GLU A 227 5.52 -4.02 -11.32
CA GLU A 227 6.54 -4.57 -10.44
C GLU A 227 6.30 -4.10 -8.99
N SER A 228 6.61 -4.94 -8.00
CA SER A 228 6.41 -4.60 -6.59
C SER A 228 7.50 -5.14 -5.67
N ASN A 229 8.12 -4.22 -4.95
CA ASN A 229 8.99 -4.48 -3.80
C ASN A 229 8.74 -3.46 -2.69
N GLY A 230 7.55 -3.55 -2.07
CA GLY A 230 7.10 -2.66 -1.00
C GLY A 230 6.25 -1.48 -1.49
N SER A 231 5.10 -1.35 -0.86
CA SER A 231 4.10 -0.27 -0.99
C SER A 231 3.70 0.14 -2.41
N SER A 232 3.20 -0.81 -3.18
CA SER A 232 2.57 -0.56 -4.48
C SER A 232 1.34 0.36 -4.39
N SER A 233 0.60 0.34 -3.27
CA SER A 233 -0.53 1.26 -3.04
C SER A 233 -0.10 2.73 -2.98
N MET A 234 1.08 3.03 -2.43
CA MET A 234 1.60 4.39 -2.39
C MET A 234 2.19 4.82 -3.75
N ALA A 235 2.75 3.89 -4.52
CA ALA A 235 3.08 4.13 -5.93
C ALA A 235 1.81 4.44 -6.75
N THR A 236 0.69 3.72 -6.47
CA THR A 236 -0.62 4.01 -7.08
C THR A 236 -1.10 5.42 -6.75
N VAL A 237 -0.96 5.90 -5.52
CA VAL A 237 -1.32 7.28 -5.15
C VAL A 237 -0.57 8.28 -6.01
N CYS A 238 0.76 8.13 -6.14
CA CYS A 238 1.60 9.04 -6.92
C CYS A 238 1.27 8.99 -8.42
N SER A 239 1.21 7.79 -9.02
CA SER A 239 0.90 7.62 -10.44
C SER A 239 -0.51 8.12 -10.79
N SER A 240 -1.49 7.87 -9.91
CA SER A 240 -2.87 8.33 -10.10
C SER A 240 -2.99 9.84 -9.98
N SER A 241 -2.30 10.47 -9.02
CA SER A 241 -2.25 11.92 -8.88
C SER A 241 -1.72 12.57 -10.15
N LEU A 242 -0.59 12.09 -10.66
CA LEU A 242 0.02 12.61 -11.88
C LEU A 242 -0.80 12.32 -13.13
N SER A 243 -1.41 11.13 -13.25
CA SER A 243 -2.26 10.82 -14.41
C SER A 243 -3.53 11.69 -14.46
N MET A 244 -4.09 12.06 -13.31
CA MET A 244 -5.19 13.02 -13.23
C MET A 244 -4.74 14.43 -13.64
N MET A 245 -3.58 14.87 -13.18
CA MET A 245 -3.00 16.16 -13.59
C MET A 245 -2.70 16.20 -15.10
N ASP A 246 -2.18 15.09 -15.65
CA ASP A 246 -1.91 14.95 -17.09
C ASP A 246 -3.20 14.97 -17.93
N ALA A 247 -4.30 14.43 -17.41
CA ALA A 247 -5.62 14.50 -18.04
C ALA A 247 -6.24 15.91 -18.04
N GLY A 248 -5.68 16.87 -17.31
CA GLY A 248 -6.24 18.21 -17.13
C GLY A 248 -7.33 18.28 -16.07
N ILE A 249 -7.41 17.30 -15.16
CA ILE A 249 -8.35 17.35 -14.04
C ILE A 249 -7.82 18.36 -13.02
N PRO A 250 -8.59 19.40 -12.65
CA PRO A 250 -8.13 20.48 -11.78
C PRO A 250 -8.13 20.05 -10.31
N ILE A 251 -7.30 19.05 -9.97
CA ILE A 251 -7.08 18.68 -8.58
C ILE A 251 -6.43 19.84 -7.82
N LYS A 252 -6.78 20.00 -6.55
CA LYS A 252 -6.31 21.13 -5.73
C LYS A 252 -4.79 21.15 -5.56
N LYS A 253 -4.18 19.97 -5.35
CA LYS A 253 -2.73 19.76 -5.19
C LYS A 253 -2.36 18.32 -5.54
N ALA A 254 -1.11 18.09 -5.91
CA ALA A 254 -0.56 16.76 -6.04
C ALA A 254 -0.57 16.02 -4.70
N VAL A 255 -0.78 14.71 -4.77
CA VAL A 255 -0.77 13.80 -3.60
C VAL A 255 0.35 12.79 -3.77
N ALA A 256 1.24 12.73 -2.79
CA ALA A 256 2.26 11.69 -2.69
C ALA A 256 1.96 10.73 -1.56
N GLY A 257 2.51 9.52 -1.64
CA GLY A 257 2.38 8.51 -0.61
C GLY A 257 3.68 7.78 -0.33
N VAL A 258 3.91 7.44 0.94
CA VAL A 258 5.06 6.67 1.41
C VAL A 258 4.61 5.62 2.42
N ALA A 259 5.34 4.51 2.49
CA ALA A 259 5.18 3.51 3.55
C ALA A 259 6.37 3.56 4.49
N MET A 260 6.06 3.69 5.77
CA MET A 260 7.00 3.64 6.87
C MET A 260 6.92 2.26 7.53
N GLY A 261 8.02 1.82 8.12
CA GLY A 261 8.09 0.60 8.93
C GLY A 261 8.57 0.89 10.34
N LEU A 262 8.33 -0.07 11.22
CA LEU A 262 8.83 -0.05 12.59
C LEU A 262 9.46 -1.39 12.92
N VAL A 263 10.61 -1.34 13.57
CA VAL A 263 11.19 -2.47 14.29
C VAL A 263 11.31 -2.05 15.75
N LEU A 264 10.79 -2.88 16.65
CA LEU A 264 10.72 -2.64 18.09
C LEU A 264 11.35 -3.82 18.83
N ASP A 265 12.30 -3.57 19.72
CA ASP A 265 12.86 -4.59 20.61
C ASP A 265 12.99 -4.03 22.04
N GLY A 266 12.07 -4.45 22.90
CA GLY A 266 11.93 -3.86 24.23
C GLY A 266 11.59 -2.38 24.18
N ASP A 267 12.48 -1.53 24.70
CA ASP A 267 12.35 -0.07 24.66
C ASP A 267 13.08 0.56 23.45
N ASP A 268 13.89 -0.22 22.73
CA ASP A 268 14.61 0.25 21.54
C ASP A 268 13.72 0.12 20.30
N PHE A 269 13.69 1.17 19.49
CA PHE A 269 12.92 1.16 18.25
C PHE A 269 13.64 1.85 17.09
N CYS A 270 13.28 1.44 15.89
CA CYS A 270 13.76 2.02 14.65
C CYS A 270 12.59 2.24 13.69
N VAL A 271 12.42 3.48 13.25
CA VAL A 271 11.45 3.85 12.19
C VAL A 271 12.17 3.93 10.85
N ILE A 272 11.63 3.20 9.87
CA ILE A 272 12.23 3.02 8.54
C ILE A 272 11.37 3.73 7.51
N THR A 273 12.00 4.54 6.65
CA THR A 273 11.33 5.28 5.57
C THR A 273 11.33 4.47 4.28
N ASP A 274 10.19 4.45 3.57
CA ASP A 274 10.02 3.78 2.27
C ASP A 274 10.48 2.32 2.30
N ILE A 275 9.74 1.49 3.04
CA ILE A 275 10.07 0.09 3.31
C ILE A 275 10.00 -0.80 2.07
N LEU A 276 10.87 -1.79 2.04
CA LEU A 276 10.85 -2.91 1.12
C LEU A 276 9.81 -3.97 1.55
N GLY A 277 9.47 -4.88 0.67
CA GLY A 277 8.56 -5.98 0.98
C GLY A 277 9.06 -6.89 2.10
N ASP A 278 10.36 -7.17 2.14
CA ASP A 278 10.97 -7.99 3.19
C ASP A 278 10.94 -7.25 4.55
N GLU A 279 11.16 -5.93 4.56
CA GLU A 279 11.09 -5.09 5.77
C GLU A 279 9.66 -4.96 6.31
N ASP A 280 8.65 -4.86 5.42
CA ASP A 280 7.23 -4.94 5.81
C ASP A 280 6.92 -6.29 6.47
N HIS A 281 7.36 -7.38 5.84
CA HIS A 281 7.06 -8.72 6.33
C HIS A 281 7.70 -9.06 7.68
N LEU A 282 8.92 -8.56 7.92
CA LEU A 282 9.72 -8.83 9.12
C LEU A 282 9.61 -7.75 10.21
N GLY A 283 8.99 -6.62 9.89
CA GLY A 283 8.76 -5.50 10.82
C GLY A 283 7.53 -5.68 11.72
N ASP A 284 7.38 -4.78 12.68
CA ASP A 284 6.34 -4.78 13.71
C ASP A 284 5.16 -3.87 13.39
N MET A 285 5.33 -2.94 12.46
CA MET A 285 4.29 -2.05 11.95
C MET A 285 4.61 -1.66 10.51
N ASP A 286 3.61 -1.60 9.66
CA ASP A 286 3.62 -0.83 8.43
C ASP A 286 2.62 0.32 8.51
N PHE A 287 3.08 1.50 8.11
CA PHE A 287 2.38 2.76 8.26
C PHE A 287 2.40 3.53 6.95
N LYS A 288 1.27 3.55 6.26
CA LYS A 288 1.14 4.21 4.97
C LYS A 288 0.52 5.59 5.14
N VAL A 289 1.23 6.61 4.68
CA VAL A 289 0.81 8.01 4.77
C VAL A 289 0.77 8.61 3.38
N ALA A 290 -0.40 9.09 2.98
CA ALA A 290 -0.58 9.85 1.75
C ALA A 290 -1.04 11.28 2.07
N GLY A 291 -0.63 12.24 1.26
CA GLY A 291 -1.03 13.63 1.46
C GLY A 291 -0.38 14.59 0.48
N THR A 292 -0.81 15.85 0.61
CA THR A 292 -0.31 17.00 -0.13
C THR A 292 0.82 17.69 0.65
N SER A 293 1.31 18.79 0.11
CA SER A 293 2.22 19.70 0.85
C SER A 293 1.57 20.30 2.11
N ASP A 294 0.25 20.41 2.18
CA ASP A 294 -0.47 21.05 3.29
C ASP A 294 -0.78 20.06 4.43
N GLY A 295 -0.85 18.76 4.15
CA GLY A 295 -1.18 17.79 5.17
C GLY A 295 -1.52 16.40 4.65
N VAL A 296 -1.94 15.52 5.56
CA VAL A 296 -2.28 14.12 5.30
C VAL A 296 -3.70 14.02 4.78
N THR A 297 -3.90 13.29 3.69
CA THR A 297 -5.23 12.99 3.11
C THR A 297 -5.70 11.57 3.41
N ALA A 298 -4.77 10.64 3.58
CA ALA A 298 -5.11 9.28 4.02
C ALA A 298 -3.96 8.66 4.81
N LEU A 299 -4.35 7.80 5.75
CA LEU A 299 -3.46 7.07 6.61
C LEU A 299 -4.01 5.66 6.80
N GLN A 300 -3.11 4.67 6.74
CA GLN A 300 -3.38 3.29 7.11
C GLN A 300 -2.22 2.77 7.93
N MET A 301 -2.53 2.11 9.04
CA MET A 301 -1.56 1.50 9.91
C MET A 301 -1.93 0.04 10.15
N ASP A 302 -0.96 -0.85 10.04
CA ASP A 302 -1.06 -2.25 10.40
C ASP A 302 -0.03 -2.54 11.48
N ILE A 303 -0.50 -2.89 12.69
CA ILE A 303 0.33 -3.10 13.87
C ILE A 303 0.34 -4.59 14.18
N LYS A 304 1.54 -5.18 14.26
CA LYS A 304 1.76 -6.61 14.55
C LYS A 304 2.17 -6.84 16.00
N VAL A 305 2.30 -5.78 16.79
CA VAL A 305 2.64 -5.78 18.22
C VAL A 305 1.46 -5.30 19.07
N LYS A 306 1.53 -5.44 20.40
CA LYS A 306 0.42 -5.11 21.32
C LYS A 306 0.03 -3.63 21.34
N GLY A 307 0.91 -2.74 20.87
CA GLY A 307 0.71 -1.30 20.80
C GLY A 307 2.00 -0.56 20.50
N ILE A 308 1.87 0.72 20.18
CA ILE A 308 2.99 1.64 19.94
C ILE A 308 2.82 2.88 20.81
N SER A 309 3.92 3.51 21.20
CA SER A 309 3.89 4.74 22.00
C SER A 309 3.58 5.97 21.12
N GLU A 310 3.17 7.07 21.77
CA GLU A 310 2.98 8.36 21.15
C GLU A 310 4.27 8.88 20.50
N GLU A 311 5.41 8.70 21.17
CA GLU A 311 6.75 9.04 20.68
C GLU A 311 7.08 8.36 19.33
N ILE A 312 6.82 7.04 19.23
CA ILE A 312 7.01 6.30 17.97
C ILE A 312 6.14 6.88 16.85
N MET A 313 4.91 7.25 17.17
CA MET A 313 3.99 7.85 16.20
C MET A 313 4.45 9.24 15.73
N GLU A 314 4.95 10.07 16.63
CA GLU A 314 5.50 11.39 16.29
C GLU A 314 6.68 11.24 15.34
N VAL A 315 7.66 10.41 15.68
CA VAL A 315 8.83 10.13 14.82
C VAL A 315 8.41 9.58 13.45
N ALA A 316 7.46 8.65 13.43
CA ALA A 316 6.98 8.07 12.17
C ALA A 316 6.28 9.10 11.27
N LEU A 317 5.48 10.00 11.85
CA LEU A 317 4.79 11.07 11.11
C LEU A 317 5.76 12.13 10.59
N GLU A 318 6.76 12.54 11.37
CA GLU A 318 7.80 13.50 10.95
C GLU A 318 8.63 12.96 9.79
N LYS A 319 9.10 11.71 9.90
CA LYS A 319 9.82 11.04 8.81
C LYS A 319 8.95 10.86 7.58
N ALA A 320 7.68 10.49 7.75
CA ALA A 320 6.73 10.38 6.64
C ALA A 320 6.46 11.72 5.96
N GLN A 321 6.44 12.83 6.70
CA GLN A 321 6.31 14.17 6.14
C GLN A 321 7.53 14.53 5.29
N THR A 322 8.72 14.30 5.79
CA THR A 322 9.98 14.55 5.07
C THR A 322 10.03 13.74 3.78
N ALA A 323 9.72 12.44 3.85
CA ALA A 323 9.69 11.57 2.69
C ALA A 323 8.65 11.98 1.64
N ARG A 324 7.43 12.34 2.07
CA ARG A 324 6.38 12.82 1.16
C ARG A 324 6.78 14.13 0.48
N THR A 325 7.40 15.04 1.20
CA THR A 325 7.91 16.30 0.63
C THR A 325 8.93 16.02 -0.47
N HIS A 326 9.89 15.13 -0.22
CA HIS A 326 10.85 14.71 -1.24
C HIS A 326 10.18 14.06 -2.46
N ILE A 327 9.16 13.20 -2.25
CA ILE A 327 8.42 12.57 -3.36
C ILE A 327 7.66 13.63 -4.16
N LEU A 328 6.99 14.58 -3.50
CA LEU A 328 6.27 15.70 -4.14
C LEU A 328 7.22 16.55 -4.98
N GLU A 329 8.42 16.89 -4.49
CA GLU A 329 9.43 17.63 -5.24
C GLU A 329 9.84 16.89 -6.54
N LYS A 330 9.94 15.55 -6.49
CA LYS A 330 10.20 14.74 -7.69
C LYS A 330 9.02 14.76 -8.65
N MET A 331 7.79 14.68 -8.14
CA MET A 331 6.58 14.76 -8.95
C MET A 331 6.44 16.14 -9.60
N ASP A 332 6.64 17.21 -8.84
CA ASP A 332 6.55 18.61 -9.31
C ASP A 332 7.63 18.93 -10.36
N SER A 333 8.80 18.30 -10.28
CA SER A 333 9.85 18.46 -11.30
C SER A 333 9.45 17.96 -12.68
N VAL A 334 8.44 17.07 -12.77
CA VAL A 334 7.91 16.51 -14.02
C VAL A 334 6.59 17.19 -14.42
N LEU A 335 5.70 17.39 -13.46
CA LEU A 335 4.41 18.06 -13.66
C LEU A 335 3.98 18.77 -12.37
N ASP A 336 4.19 20.08 -12.30
CA ASP A 336 3.95 20.91 -11.11
C ASP A 336 2.49 21.34 -10.91
N SER A 337 1.71 21.27 -11.97
CA SER A 337 0.31 21.69 -11.96
C SER A 337 -0.52 20.90 -12.99
N PRO A 338 -1.83 20.74 -12.78
CA PRO A 338 -2.71 20.14 -13.77
C PRO A 338 -2.60 20.86 -15.12
N ARG A 339 -2.64 20.12 -16.23
CA ARG A 339 -2.68 20.71 -17.56
C ARG A 339 -3.89 21.64 -17.67
N LYS A 340 -3.71 22.79 -18.33
CA LYS A 340 -4.74 23.82 -18.47
C LYS A 340 -5.90 23.37 -19.36
N GLU A 341 -5.62 22.50 -20.32
CA GLU A 341 -6.58 21.97 -21.27
C GLU A 341 -6.77 20.47 -21.04
N LEU A 342 -7.99 20.00 -21.25
CA LEU A 342 -8.25 18.57 -21.25
C LEU A 342 -7.53 17.91 -22.43
N SER A 343 -7.18 16.63 -22.25
CA SER A 343 -6.67 15.83 -23.34
C SER A 343 -7.58 15.91 -24.57
N PRO A 344 -7.03 16.03 -25.80
CA PRO A 344 -7.83 16.03 -27.01
C PRO A 344 -8.64 14.75 -27.23
N ASN A 345 -8.26 13.66 -26.53
CA ASN A 345 -8.97 12.39 -26.55
C ASN A 345 -10.14 12.34 -25.53
N ALA A 346 -10.21 13.30 -24.60
CA ALA A 346 -11.27 13.36 -23.60
C ALA A 346 -12.58 13.93 -24.19
N PRO A 347 -13.75 13.47 -23.70
CA PRO A 347 -15.02 14.05 -24.10
C PRO A 347 -15.08 15.53 -23.67
N GLN A 348 -15.62 16.37 -24.56
CA GLN A 348 -15.75 17.80 -24.31
C GLN A 348 -17.18 18.11 -23.82
N ALA A 349 -17.28 18.77 -22.65
CA ALA A 349 -18.55 19.29 -22.14
C ALA A 349 -18.65 20.77 -22.45
N VAL A 350 -19.67 21.16 -23.20
CA VAL A 350 -19.92 22.55 -23.56
C VAL A 350 -21.24 23.01 -22.95
N ASN A 351 -21.22 24.07 -22.15
CA ASN A 351 -22.43 24.70 -21.62
C ASN A 351 -22.93 25.74 -22.62
N MET A 352 -24.18 25.59 -23.04
CA MET A 352 -24.83 26.45 -23.98
C MET A 352 -26.14 26.98 -23.38
N THR A 353 -26.32 28.31 -23.43
CA THR A 353 -27.59 28.94 -23.06
C THR A 353 -28.44 29.12 -24.29
N ILE A 354 -29.63 28.56 -24.30
CA ILE A 354 -30.61 28.67 -25.39
C ILE A 354 -31.85 29.43 -24.94
N ALA A 355 -32.49 30.15 -25.87
CA ALA A 355 -33.76 30.81 -25.62
C ALA A 355 -34.86 29.77 -25.37
N LYS A 356 -35.84 30.10 -24.53
CA LYS A 356 -36.93 29.17 -24.12
C LYS A 356 -37.75 28.63 -25.30
N ASP A 357 -37.94 29.44 -26.30
CA ASP A 357 -38.65 29.07 -27.57
C ASP A 357 -37.90 28.01 -28.38
N LYS A 358 -36.59 27.89 -28.21
CA LYS A 358 -35.74 26.92 -28.90
C LYS A 358 -35.58 25.57 -28.15
N ILE A 359 -36.09 25.46 -26.95
CA ILE A 359 -35.96 24.22 -26.15
C ILE A 359 -36.55 23.00 -26.87
N ARG A 360 -37.72 23.18 -27.51
CA ARG A 360 -38.38 22.11 -28.24
C ARG A 360 -37.57 21.62 -29.44
N ASP A 361 -36.97 22.54 -30.17
CA ASP A 361 -36.15 22.22 -31.34
C ASP A 361 -34.85 21.48 -30.93
N CYS A 362 -34.23 21.88 -29.83
CA CYS A 362 -33.04 21.19 -29.28
C CYS A 362 -33.35 19.77 -28.81
N LEU A 363 -34.47 19.54 -28.13
CA LEU A 363 -34.85 18.21 -27.63
C LEU A 363 -35.24 17.21 -28.71
N LEU A 364 -35.57 17.68 -29.93
CA LEU A 364 -35.93 16.82 -31.06
C LEU A 364 -34.69 16.28 -31.81
N TYR A 365 -33.51 16.84 -31.61
CA TYR A 365 -32.25 16.48 -32.29
C TYR A 365 -31.19 15.86 -31.37
N THR A 366 -31.49 15.63 -30.11
CA THR A 366 -30.68 14.86 -29.16
C THR A 366 -31.37 13.55 -28.84
#